data_6caf428a34b6d51a19f69c6f6f43ade6
#
_entry.id   6caf428a34b6d51a19f69c6f6f43ade6
#
_cell.length_a   1.000
_cell.length_b   1.000
_cell.length_c   1.000
_cell.angle_alpha   90.00
_cell.angle_beta   90.00
_cell.angle_gamma   90.00
#
_symmetry.space_group_name_H-M   'P 1'
#
loop_
_entity.id
_entity.type
_entity.pdbx_description
1 polymer ?
#
loop_
_entity_poly.entity_id
_entity_poly.type
_entity_poly.pdbx_seq_one_letter_code
_entity_poly.pdbx_strand_id
1 'polypeptide(L)'
;MNQRLTIKNLSITILCLFSLGSCINPIQQSNSLTISTSSGVSQGILNKNVITWEDIPYAIPPEGDLRWKAPRPLVSPELNIKPQEGNGCLQEASIYAGIQGEGIVGQEDCLYLDIKAPVYNLNRRLPVMFWIHGGGNTSGVK
;
A
#
# COMPACT_ATOMS: atom_id res chain seq x y z
N MET A 1 64.51 -67.46 11.06
CA MET A 1 64.88 -66.25 11.81
C MET A 1 63.78 -65.17 11.53
N ASN A 2 62.82 -65.04 12.47
CA ASN A 2 61.69 -64.25 12.33
C ASN A 2 61.99 -62.81 12.81
N GLN A 3 61.80 -61.82 11.95
CA GLN A 3 61.78 -60.46 12.37
C GLN A 3 60.31 -59.93 12.22
N ARG A 4 59.72 -59.63 13.36
CA ARG A 4 58.41 -58.99 13.43
C ARG A 4 58.57 -57.48 13.22
N LEU A 5 57.93 -56.92 12.18
CA LEU A 5 57.82 -55.51 12.04
C LEU A 5 56.66 -54.96 12.92
N THR A 6 57.02 -54.10 13.81
CA THR A 6 56.09 -53.40 14.69
C THR A 6 55.53 -52.13 13.93
N ILE A 7 54.27 -52.15 13.64
CA ILE A 7 53.59 -50.99 13.03
C ILE A 7 53.32 -50.00 14.15
N LYS A 8 53.98 -48.85 14.11
CA LYS A 8 53.66 -47.71 14.98
C LYS A 8 52.38 -47.04 14.52
N ASN A 9 51.43 -46.91 15.43
CA ASN A 9 50.20 -46.23 15.25
C ASN A 9 50.45 -44.75 14.94
N LEU A 10 50.14 -44.36 13.72
CA LEU A 10 50.08 -42.94 13.30
C LEU A 10 48.69 -42.41 13.61
N SER A 11 48.55 -41.65 14.71
CA SER A 11 47.35 -40.94 15.06
C SER A 11 47.14 -39.79 14.07
N ILE A 12 46.19 -39.94 13.18
CA ILE A 12 45.75 -38.86 12.31
C ILE A 12 44.70 -38.04 13.09
N THR A 13 45.14 -36.90 13.60
CA THR A 13 44.25 -35.90 14.19
C THR A 13 43.53 -35.18 13.07
N ILE A 14 42.28 -35.54 12.82
CA ILE A 14 41.38 -34.82 11.89
C ILE A 14 40.96 -33.55 12.59
N LEU A 15 41.55 -32.43 12.16
CA LEU A 15 41.15 -31.09 12.55
C LEU A 15 39.87 -30.70 11.80
N CYS A 16 38.70 -30.90 12.42
CA CYS A 16 37.44 -30.42 11.91
C CYS A 16 37.44 -28.89 11.96
N LEU A 17 37.73 -28.25 10.82
CA LEU A 17 37.46 -26.84 10.59
C LEU A 17 35.96 -26.65 10.51
N PHE A 18 35.33 -26.27 11.63
CA PHE A 18 33.97 -25.72 11.64
C PHE A 18 34.00 -24.39 10.90
N SER A 19 33.70 -24.42 9.61
CA SER A 19 33.31 -23.20 8.89
C SER A 19 31.98 -22.73 9.45
N LEU A 20 32.04 -21.69 10.27
CA LEU A 20 30.87 -20.90 10.63
C LEU A 20 30.36 -20.21 9.36
N GLY A 21 29.56 -20.93 8.59
CA GLY A 21 28.75 -20.37 7.54
C GLY A 21 27.75 -19.43 8.21
N SER A 22 28.11 -18.15 8.29
CA SER A 22 27.12 -17.10 8.58
C SER A 22 26.04 -17.20 7.52
N CYS A 23 24.90 -17.79 7.88
CA CYS A 23 23.66 -17.61 7.14
C CYS A 23 23.34 -16.13 7.20
N ILE A 24 23.84 -15.37 6.23
CA ILE A 24 23.29 -14.06 5.93
C ILE A 24 21.89 -14.35 5.39
N ASN A 25 20.91 -14.33 6.27
CA ASN A 25 19.53 -14.26 5.84
C ASN A 25 19.44 -12.98 5.00
N PRO A 26 19.12 -13.05 3.70
CA PRO A 26 18.78 -11.84 2.98
C PRO A 26 17.62 -11.23 3.77
N ILE A 27 17.82 -10.02 4.30
CA ILE A 27 16.73 -9.21 4.81
C ILE A 27 15.77 -9.14 3.63
N GLN A 28 14.72 -9.93 3.69
CA GLN A 28 13.57 -9.75 2.84
C GLN A 28 13.06 -8.37 3.23
N GLN A 29 13.52 -7.38 2.49
CA GLN A 29 12.93 -6.06 2.47
C GLN A 29 11.54 -6.30 1.85
N SER A 30 10.60 -6.72 2.70
CA SER A 30 9.19 -6.66 2.38
C SER A 30 8.94 -5.18 2.14
N ASN A 31 8.97 -4.76 0.88
CA ASN A 31 8.41 -3.49 0.48
C ASN A 31 6.94 -3.58 0.83
N SER A 32 6.65 -3.34 2.11
CA SER A 32 5.28 -3.26 2.57
C SER A 32 4.64 -2.13 1.78
N LEU A 33 3.71 -2.50 0.90
CA LEU A 33 2.90 -1.51 0.17
C LEU A 33 1.90 -0.83 1.11
N THR A 34 2.02 -1.07 2.41
CA THR A 34 1.19 -0.48 3.44
C THR A 34 1.69 0.91 3.77
N ILE A 35 0.79 1.87 3.76
CA ILE A 35 1.03 3.23 4.25
C ILE A 35 0.13 3.52 5.44
N SER A 36 0.66 4.30 6.39
CA SER A 36 -0.09 4.80 7.54
C SER A 36 -0.29 6.30 7.39
N THR A 37 -1.52 6.73 7.56
CA THR A 37 -1.93 8.14 7.51
C THR A 37 -2.64 8.52 8.80
N SER A 38 -2.94 9.79 9.01
CA SER A 38 -3.81 10.22 10.12
C SER A 38 -5.23 9.65 10.01
N SER A 39 -5.67 9.35 8.80
CA SER A 39 -7.02 8.82 8.52
C SER A 39 -7.09 7.30 8.55
N GLY A 40 -5.96 6.59 8.64
CA GLY A 40 -5.93 5.14 8.70
C GLY A 40 -4.75 4.50 7.98
N VAL A 41 -4.79 3.19 7.89
CA VAL A 41 -3.80 2.33 7.23
C VAL A 41 -4.37 1.82 5.92
N SER A 42 -3.66 2.03 4.83
CA SER A 42 -4.05 1.58 3.49
C SER A 42 -3.01 0.62 2.90
N GLN A 43 -3.49 -0.44 2.27
CA GLN A 43 -2.68 -1.40 1.54
C GLN A 43 -2.67 -1.05 0.06
N GLY A 44 -1.49 -0.75 -0.48
CA GLY A 44 -1.33 -0.44 -1.90
C GLY A 44 -1.46 -1.67 -2.80
N ILE A 45 -1.95 -1.43 -3.99
CA ILE A 45 -2.09 -2.42 -5.08
C ILE A 45 -1.01 -2.13 -6.12
N LEU A 46 -0.13 -3.09 -6.35
CA LEU A 46 0.91 -2.97 -7.37
C LEU A 46 0.38 -3.44 -8.72
N ASN A 47 0.37 -2.54 -9.68
CA ASN A 47 0.10 -2.86 -11.08
C ASN A 47 1.27 -2.40 -11.95
N LYS A 48 2.00 -3.34 -12.54
CA LYS A 48 3.26 -3.10 -13.26
C LYS A 48 4.27 -2.36 -12.36
N ASN A 49 4.53 -1.09 -12.63
CA ASN A 49 5.49 -0.26 -11.90
C ASN A 49 4.82 0.86 -11.10
N VAL A 50 3.52 0.80 -10.92
CA VAL A 50 2.73 1.80 -10.18
C VAL A 50 2.04 1.14 -9.00
N ILE A 51 2.19 1.73 -7.83
CA ILE A 51 1.41 1.38 -6.64
C ILE A 51 0.26 2.38 -6.56
N THR A 52 -0.93 1.87 -6.31
CA THR A 52 -2.13 2.66 -6.07
C THR A 52 -2.65 2.37 -4.67
N TRP A 53 -2.89 3.41 -3.90
CA TRP A 53 -3.65 3.36 -2.65
C TRP A 53 -4.98 4.05 -2.91
N GLU A 54 -6.06 3.32 -2.77
CA GLU A 54 -7.39 3.77 -3.13
C GLU A 54 -8.20 4.13 -1.90
N ASP A 55 -9.14 5.04 -2.08
CA ASP A 55 -10.17 5.40 -1.09
C ASP A 55 -9.63 5.90 0.25
N ILE A 56 -8.57 6.70 0.21
CA ILE A 56 -8.05 7.32 1.41
C ILE A 56 -8.98 8.46 1.81
N PRO A 57 -9.69 8.37 2.95
CA PRO A 57 -10.57 9.43 3.39
C PRO A 57 -9.74 10.64 3.84
N TYR A 58 -10.05 11.81 3.33
CA TYR A 58 -9.36 13.05 3.70
C TYR A 58 -10.16 13.94 4.65
N ALA A 59 -11.42 13.61 4.89
CA ALA A 59 -12.29 14.31 5.84
C ALA A 59 -13.34 13.36 6.41
N ILE A 60 -13.98 13.80 7.51
CA ILE A 60 -15.17 13.14 8.06
C ILE A 60 -16.29 13.22 7.02
N PRO A 61 -17.09 12.15 6.80
CA PRO A 61 -18.21 12.15 5.88
C PRO A 61 -19.13 13.36 6.12
N PRO A 62 -19.53 14.09 5.06
CA PRO A 62 -20.35 15.29 5.18
C PRO A 62 -21.83 14.95 5.32
N GLU A 63 -22.16 14.12 6.28
CA GLU A 63 -23.51 13.63 6.53
C GLU A 63 -24.22 14.36 7.66
N GLY A 64 -25.54 14.29 7.70
CA GLY A 64 -26.37 14.86 8.74
C GLY A 64 -26.04 16.33 9.01
N ASP A 65 -25.65 16.66 10.22
CA ASP A 65 -25.30 18.01 10.63
C ASP A 65 -24.02 18.57 9.98
N LEU A 66 -23.24 17.75 9.32
CA LEU A 66 -22.02 18.16 8.61
C LEU A 66 -22.28 18.53 7.14
N ARG A 67 -23.47 18.30 6.63
CA ARG A 67 -23.82 18.68 5.26
C ARG A 67 -23.68 20.19 5.07
N TRP A 68 -23.12 20.59 3.93
CA TRP A 68 -22.91 21.99 3.56
C TRP A 68 -21.98 22.78 4.50
N LYS A 69 -21.25 22.09 5.36
CA LYS A 69 -20.24 22.70 6.24
C LYS A 69 -18.83 22.47 5.72
N ALA A 70 -17.89 23.25 6.24
CA ALA A 70 -16.48 23.07 5.93
C ALA A 70 -16.02 21.65 6.32
N PRO A 71 -15.20 20.97 5.49
CA PRO A 71 -14.66 19.65 5.81
C PRO A 71 -13.92 19.64 7.14
N ARG A 72 -14.07 18.59 7.89
CA ARG A 72 -13.35 18.35 9.15
C ARG A 72 -12.36 17.22 8.98
N PRO A 73 -11.11 17.36 9.47
CA PRO A 73 -10.12 16.30 9.39
C PRO A 73 -10.63 15.00 10.04
N LEU A 74 -10.47 13.88 9.35
CA LEU A 74 -10.64 12.56 9.93
C LEU A 74 -9.32 12.14 10.60
N VAL A 75 -9.39 11.84 11.89
CA VAL A 75 -8.25 11.30 12.64
C VAL A 75 -8.64 9.94 13.19
N SER A 76 -8.18 8.90 12.52
CA SER A 76 -8.49 7.50 12.85
C SER A 76 -7.32 6.60 12.41
N PRO A 77 -6.14 6.70 13.05
CA PRO A 77 -4.92 6.04 12.59
C PRO A 77 -5.01 4.50 12.55
N GLU A 78 -5.92 3.92 13.33
CA GLU A 78 -6.16 2.48 13.38
C GLU A 78 -7.17 1.98 12.34
N LEU A 79 -7.81 2.87 11.60
CA LEU A 79 -8.78 2.49 10.57
C LEU A 79 -8.08 1.71 9.45
N ASN A 80 -8.57 0.51 9.18
CA ASN A 80 -8.12 -0.25 8.00
C ASN A 80 -8.90 0.19 6.77
N ILE A 81 -8.25 1.03 5.96
CA ILE A 81 -8.83 1.57 4.72
C ILE A 81 -8.88 0.47 3.68
N LYS A 82 -10.05 0.26 3.12
CA LYS A 82 -10.30 -0.71 2.05
C LYS A 82 -10.91 -0.01 0.86
N PRO A 83 -10.50 -0.38 -0.37
CA PRO A 83 -11.17 0.10 -1.58
C PRO A 83 -12.68 -0.19 -1.53
N GLN A 84 -13.46 0.77 -1.97
CA GLN A 84 -14.92 0.70 -2.01
C GLN A 84 -15.42 0.96 -3.43
N GLU A 85 -16.41 0.22 -3.86
CA GLU A 85 -17.08 0.50 -5.12
C GLU A 85 -18.15 1.59 -4.92
N GLY A 86 -18.28 2.47 -5.92
CA GLY A 86 -19.37 3.44 -5.97
C GLY A 86 -19.31 4.57 -4.94
N ASN A 87 -18.12 4.90 -4.43
CA ASN A 87 -17.92 5.98 -3.45
C ASN A 87 -17.86 7.39 -4.06
N GLY A 88 -18.34 7.57 -5.27
CA GLY A 88 -18.56 8.91 -5.84
C GLY A 88 -19.63 9.67 -5.07
N CYS A 89 -19.50 11.01 -5.05
CA CYS A 89 -20.52 11.88 -4.42
C CYS A 89 -21.85 11.78 -5.16
N LEU A 90 -22.93 12.10 -4.46
CA LEU A 90 -24.28 12.11 -5.03
C LEU A 90 -24.35 13.01 -6.27
N GLN A 91 -24.74 12.44 -7.38
CA GLN A 91 -24.80 13.11 -8.67
C GLN A 91 -25.75 12.40 -9.63
N GLU A 92 -26.14 13.07 -10.70
CA GLU A 92 -26.90 12.43 -11.77
C GLU A 92 -26.01 11.52 -12.59
N ALA A 93 -26.47 10.31 -12.87
CA ALA A 93 -25.77 9.38 -13.75
C ALA A 93 -25.55 10.01 -15.13
N SER A 94 -24.34 9.87 -15.67
CA SER A 94 -23.95 10.46 -16.95
C SER A 94 -22.90 9.62 -17.67
N ILE A 95 -23.28 9.06 -18.79
CA ILE A 95 -22.36 8.31 -19.66
C ILE A 95 -21.22 9.18 -20.18
N TYR A 96 -21.45 10.48 -20.36
CA TYR A 96 -20.43 11.44 -20.80
C TYR A 96 -19.39 11.73 -19.71
N ALA A 97 -19.77 11.62 -18.44
CA ALA A 97 -18.87 11.74 -17.29
C ALA A 97 -18.30 10.37 -16.85
N GLY A 98 -18.63 9.28 -17.55
CA GLY A 98 -18.21 7.92 -17.17
C GLY A 98 -18.96 7.38 -15.95
N ILE A 99 -20.07 8.01 -15.54
CA ILE A 99 -20.84 7.64 -14.35
C ILE A 99 -22.00 6.77 -14.77
N GLN A 100 -21.93 5.50 -14.44
CA GLN A 100 -22.92 4.50 -14.80
C GLN A 100 -24.11 4.52 -13.84
N GLY A 101 -25.25 4.06 -14.32
CA GLY A 101 -26.49 3.96 -13.56
C GLY A 101 -27.62 4.79 -14.17
N GLU A 102 -28.70 4.96 -13.42
CA GLU A 102 -29.87 5.75 -13.80
C GLU A 102 -30.25 6.67 -12.64
N GLY A 103 -30.68 7.90 -12.95
CA GLY A 103 -31.08 8.89 -11.96
C GLY A 103 -29.92 9.35 -11.08
N ILE A 104 -30.16 9.48 -9.77
CA ILE A 104 -29.15 9.90 -8.80
C ILE A 104 -28.37 8.68 -8.33
N VAL A 105 -27.05 8.74 -8.43
CA VAL A 105 -26.09 7.72 -8.01
C VAL A 105 -25.05 8.30 -7.07
N GLY A 106 -24.27 7.44 -6.41
CA GLY A 106 -23.26 7.84 -5.43
C GLY A 106 -23.82 7.91 -4.01
N GLN A 107 -23.03 8.46 -3.11
CA GLN A 107 -23.36 8.53 -1.68
C GLN A 107 -22.84 9.82 -1.04
N GLU A 108 -23.30 10.14 0.17
CA GLU A 108 -22.82 11.34 0.90
C GLU A 108 -21.42 11.11 1.47
N ASP A 109 -21.10 9.89 1.90
CA ASP A 109 -19.74 9.51 2.31
C ASP A 109 -18.84 9.33 1.08
N CYS A 110 -18.30 10.44 0.57
CA CYS A 110 -17.59 10.48 -0.70
C CYS A 110 -16.26 11.27 -0.68
N LEU A 111 -15.79 11.69 0.50
CA LEU A 111 -14.59 12.52 0.60
C LEU A 111 -13.31 11.67 0.62
N TYR A 112 -13.02 11.05 -0.51
CA TYR A 112 -11.90 10.13 -0.72
C TYR A 112 -10.98 10.60 -1.84
N LEU A 113 -9.72 10.17 -1.77
CA LEU A 113 -8.73 10.35 -2.82
C LEU A 113 -7.94 9.08 -3.06
N ASP A 114 -7.36 8.96 -4.24
CA ASP A 114 -6.41 7.91 -4.58
C ASP A 114 -5.00 8.49 -4.68
N ILE A 115 -3.99 7.71 -4.25
CA ILE A 115 -2.60 8.05 -4.41
C ILE A 115 -1.96 7.03 -5.34
N LYS A 116 -1.19 7.52 -6.32
CA LYS A 116 -0.42 6.69 -7.24
C LYS A 116 1.04 7.07 -7.17
N ALA A 117 1.92 6.09 -7.03
CA ALA A 117 3.37 6.32 -6.99
C ALA A 117 4.13 5.23 -7.75
N PRO A 118 5.28 5.57 -8.37
CA PRO A 118 6.14 4.58 -9.00
C PRO A 118 6.86 3.74 -7.95
N VAL A 119 6.85 2.41 -8.10
CA VAL A 119 7.44 1.46 -7.14
C VAL A 119 8.95 1.68 -6.88
N TYR A 120 9.67 2.14 -7.88
CA TYR A 120 11.14 2.25 -7.83
C TYR A 120 11.69 3.51 -7.14
N ASN A 121 10.85 4.41 -6.68
CA ASN A 121 11.27 5.69 -6.08
C ASN A 121 10.62 6.00 -4.73
N LEU A 122 10.07 5.01 -4.04
CA LEU A 122 9.35 5.21 -2.77
C LEU A 122 10.20 5.85 -1.66
N ASN A 123 11.52 5.69 -1.72
CA ASN A 123 12.45 6.27 -0.73
C ASN A 123 12.90 7.72 -1.08
N ARG A 124 12.40 8.29 -2.16
CA ARG A 124 12.76 9.64 -2.62
C ARG A 124 11.58 10.57 -2.47
N ARG A 125 11.87 11.83 -2.20
CA ARG A 125 10.87 12.89 -2.32
C ARG A 125 10.60 13.13 -3.80
N LEU A 126 9.40 12.84 -4.24
CA LEU A 126 8.95 13.06 -5.61
C LEU A 126 8.10 14.33 -5.66
N PRO A 127 8.07 15.03 -6.80
CA PRO A 127 7.06 16.04 -7.04
C PRO A 127 5.66 15.46 -6.91
N VAL A 128 4.75 16.21 -6.30
CA VAL A 128 3.34 15.80 -6.16
C VAL A 128 2.52 16.50 -7.22
N MET A 129 1.78 15.72 -8.01
CA MET A 129 0.78 16.22 -8.93
C MET A 129 -0.59 16.02 -8.29
N PHE A 130 -1.36 17.08 -8.12
CA PHE A 130 -2.71 17.03 -7.59
C PHE A 130 -3.70 17.13 -8.75
N TRP A 131 -4.54 16.12 -8.92
CA TRP A 131 -5.55 16.07 -9.96
C TRP A 131 -6.92 16.25 -9.35
N ILE A 132 -7.68 17.20 -9.90
CA ILE A 132 -9.10 17.40 -9.58
C ILE A 132 -9.88 17.15 -10.86
N HIS A 133 -10.82 16.21 -10.83
CA HIS A 133 -11.62 15.90 -12.02
C HIS A 133 -12.48 17.09 -12.47
N GLY A 134 -12.77 17.13 -13.76
CA GLY A 134 -13.74 18.04 -14.32
C GLY A 134 -15.18 17.58 -14.08
N GLY A 135 -16.15 18.21 -14.73
CA GLY A 135 -17.56 17.82 -14.69
C GLY A 135 -18.52 18.97 -14.44
N GLY A 136 -18.04 20.22 -14.60
CA GLY A 136 -18.89 21.42 -14.50
C GLY A 136 -19.52 21.62 -13.13
N ASN A 137 -18.92 21.11 -12.06
CA ASN A 137 -19.45 21.08 -10.69
C ASN A 137 -20.76 20.29 -10.53
N THR A 138 -21.11 19.46 -11.49
CA THR A 138 -22.36 18.67 -11.45
C THR A 138 -22.10 17.18 -11.47
N SER A 139 -20.94 16.75 -11.96
CA SER A 139 -20.58 15.34 -12.08
C SER A 139 -19.07 15.12 -12.00
N GLY A 140 -18.68 13.90 -11.71
CA GLY A 140 -17.31 13.47 -11.71
C GLY A 140 -17.00 12.51 -10.57
N VAL A 141 -15.92 11.74 -10.76
CA VAL A 141 -15.39 10.81 -9.75
C VAL A 141 -13.87 10.86 -9.77
N LYS A 142 -13.25 10.40 -8.69
CA LYS A 142 -11.79 10.29 -8.57
C LYS A 142 -11.19 9.18 -9.46
#